data_27536c70320310305be790bc67ecd1e1
#
_entry.id   27536c70320310305be790bc67ecd1e1
#
_cell.length_a   1.000
_cell.length_b   1.000
_cell.length_c   1.000
_cell.angle_alpha   90.00
_cell.angle_beta   90.00
_cell.angle_gamma   90.00
#
_symmetry.space_group_name_H-M   'P 1'
#
loop_
_entity.id
_entity.type
_entity.pdbx_description
1 polymer ?
#
loop_
_entity_poly.entity_id
_entity_poly.type
_entity_poly.pdbx_seq_one_letter_code
_entity_poly.pdbx_strand_id
1 'polypeptide(L)'
;MGEIKGYISQVIGPVVDIHFDNGKEEKITLPRIHDAMEITRPNGKILIVEVQQHIGENTVRTVAMDTTDGLRRGMEAMSYGMPITMPTGDQVKGRLMNVTGDPIDGMAQLTKDGALPIHREPPKFEDLTTTQEVLYTGIKVIDLLEPYAKGGKIGLFGGAGVGKTVLIMELINNIAKKNNGFSVFAGVGERTREGNDLLREMIQSGVIRYGEEFKKSMEAGNWDLSKIDYDELAKSQATLVFGQMNEPPGA
;
A
#
# COMPACT_ATOMS: atom_id res chain seq x y z
N MET A 1 17.03 14.41 -11.18
CA MET A 1 16.21 15.63 -11.31
C MET A 1 16.46 16.46 -10.06
N GLY A 2 16.46 17.81 -10.15
CA GLY A 2 16.68 18.66 -8.99
C GLY A 2 15.44 18.70 -8.09
N GLU A 3 15.65 19.04 -6.82
CA GLU A 3 14.56 19.32 -5.88
C GLU A 3 13.75 20.51 -6.37
N ILE A 4 12.43 20.36 -6.44
CA ILE A 4 11.48 21.41 -6.84
C ILE A 4 10.71 21.83 -5.59
N LYS A 5 10.87 23.09 -5.21
CA LYS A 5 10.24 23.66 -4.02
C LYS A 5 9.02 24.49 -4.37
N GLY A 6 7.91 24.22 -3.71
CA GLY A 6 6.69 25.00 -3.79
C GLY A 6 6.15 25.37 -2.40
N TYR A 7 5.07 26.13 -2.38
CA TYR A 7 4.42 26.60 -1.17
C TYR A 7 2.92 26.35 -1.22
N ILE A 8 2.33 25.90 -0.12
CA ILE A 8 0.88 25.70 -0.03
C ILE A 8 0.18 27.03 -0.26
N SER A 9 -0.65 27.07 -1.29
CA SER A 9 -1.52 28.22 -1.61
C SER A 9 -2.91 28.07 -0.99
N GLN A 10 -3.44 26.82 -0.95
CA GLN A 10 -4.77 26.53 -0.43
C GLN A 10 -4.84 25.09 0.08
N VAL A 11 -5.70 24.86 1.10
CA VAL A 11 -6.04 23.53 1.62
C VAL A 11 -7.57 23.42 1.66
N ILE A 12 -8.12 22.39 1.00
CA ILE A 12 -9.56 22.13 0.94
C ILE A 12 -9.80 20.65 1.25
N GLY A 13 -10.03 20.30 2.52
CA GLY A 13 -10.12 18.91 2.93
C GLY A 13 -8.84 18.14 2.58
N PRO A 14 -8.91 17.04 1.81
CA PRO A 14 -7.74 16.28 1.39
C PRO A 14 -6.98 16.90 0.21
N VAL A 15 -7.52 17.96 -0.40
CA VAL A 15 -6.89 18.61 -1.55
C VAL A 15 -5.99 19.73 -1.09
N VAL A 16 -4.76 19.75 -1.59
CA VAL A 16 -3.75 20.79 -1.30
C VAL A 16 -3.26 21.39 -2.61
N ASP A 17 -3.47 22.68 -2.80
CA ASP A 17 -2.93 23.41 -3.95
C ASP A 17 -1.57 24.01 -3.58
N ILE A 18 -0.57 23.76 -4.42
CA ILE A 18 0.83 24.16 -4.20
C ILE A 18 1.25 25.08 -5.34
N HIS A 19 1.70 26.26 -4.97
CA HIS A 19 2.20 27.27 -5.90
C HIS A 19 3.71 27.26 -5.95
N PHE A 20 4.27 27.43 -7.16
CA PHE A 20 5.70 27.47 -7.40
C PHE A 20 6.10 28.86 -7.87
N ASP A 21 7.04 29.45 -7.15
CA ASP A 21 7.62 30.76 -7.48
C ASP A 21 9.12 30.68 -7.23
N ASN A 22 9.92 30.94 -8.27
CA ASN A 22 11.37 30.99 -8.16
C ASN A 22 11.93 32.42 -8.09
N GLY A 23 11.05 33.43 -8.02
CA GLY A 23 11.43 34.86 -7.93
C GLY A 23 12.18 35.40 -9.14
N LYS A 24 12.28 34.62 -10.22
CA LYS A 24 12.98 34.97 -11.47
C LYS A 24 12.04 34.80 -12.66
N GLU A 25 12.25 35.51 -13.72
CA GLU A 25 11.50 35.39 -15.00
C GLU A 25 11.79 34.07 -15.77
N GLU A 26 12.53 33.15 -15.19
CA GLU A 26 12.85 31.86 -15.79
C GLU A 26 11.67 30.91 -15.75
N LYS A 27 11.57 30.10 -16.79
CA LYS A 27 10.52 29.08 -16.92
C LYS A 27 10.58 28.10 -15.73
N ILE A 28 9.49 28.09 -14.94
CA ILE A 28 9.37 27.20 -13.76
C ILE A 28 9.10 25.79 -14.26
N THR A 29 9.87 24.82 -13.76
CA THR A 29 9.58 23.40 -13.98
C THR A 29 8.63 22.95 -12.89
N LEU A 30 7.42 22.54 -13.28
CA LEU A 30 6.43 21.96 -12.36
C LEU A 30 6.63 20.46 -12.21
N PRO A 31 6.30 19.89 -11.05
CA PRO A 31 6.20 18.44 -10.87
C PRO A 31 5.23 17.83 -11.88
N ARG A 32 5.50 16.61 -12.30
CA ARG A 32 4.61 15.88 -13.22
C ARG A 32 3.36 15.41 -12.50
N ILE A 33 2.32 15.13 -13.25
CA ILE A 33 1.15 14.41 -12.74
C ILE A 33 1.62 13.05 -12.21
N HIS A 34 1.12 12.67 -11.03
CA HIS A 34 1.53 11.51 -10.24
C HIS A 34 2.88 11.61 -9.52
N ASP A 35 3.62 12.71 -9.63
CA ASP A 35 4.77 12.90 -8.77
C ASP A 35 4.32 13.09 -7.31
N ALA A 36 5.08 12.50 -6.40
CA ALA A 36 4.90 12.69 -4.96
C ALA A 36 5.60 13.97 -4.51
N MET A 37 4.98 14.64 -3.54
CA MET A 37 5.56 15.79 -2.84
C MET A 37 5.49 15.56 -1.33
N GLU A 38 6.48 16.06 -0.62
CA GLU A 38 6.62 15.97 0.82
C GLU A 38 6.33 17.32 1.48
N ILE A 39 5.50 17.32 2.50
CA ILE A 39 5.19 18.48 3.33
C ILE A 39 5.52 18.14 4.77
N THR A 40 6.44 18.86 5.38
CA THR A 40 6.76 18.68 6.80
C THR A 40 5.71 19.38 7.65
N ARG A 41 4.96 18.64 8.45
CA ARG A 41 3.94 19.16 9.36
C ARG A 41 4.58 19.78 10.60
N PRO A 42 3.85 20.64 11.36
CA PRO A 42 4.35 21.27 12.59
C PRO A 42 4.79 20.27 13.68
N ASN A 43 4.26 19.05 13.64
CA ASN A 43 4.64 17.97 14.57
C ASN A 43 5.88 17.18 14.11
N GLY A 44 6.55 17.60 13.03
CA GLY A 44 7.72 16.96 12.44
C GLY A 44 7.42 15.73 11.57
N LYS A 45 6.16 15.31 11.43
CA LYS A 45 5.79 14.20 10.53
C LYS A 45 5.70 14.69 9.08
N ILE A 46 6.16 13.86 8.18
CA ILE A 46 6.05 14.11 6.74
C ILE A 46 4.66 13.69 6.26
N LEU A 47 4.02 14.56 5.50
CA LEU A 47 2.82 14.26 4.74
C LEU A 47 3.21 14.09 3.27
N ILE A 48 2.83 12.96 2.69
CA ILE A 48 2.95 12.74 1.25
C ILE A 48 1.67 13.22 0.58
N VAL A 49 1.84 14.00 -0.49
CA VAL A 49 0.75 14.41 -1.37
C VAL A 49 1.11 14.06 -2.82
N GLU A 50 0.13 13.66 -3.61
CA GLU A 50 0.32 13.29 -5.01
C GLU A 50 -0.25 14.36 -5.95
N VAL A 51 0.52 14.74 -6.97
CA VAL A 51 0.08 15.71 -7.97
C VAL A 51 -0.98 15.08 -8.87
N GLN A 52 -2.17 15.67 -8.90
CA GLN A 52 -3.28 15.20 -9.71
C GLN A 52 -3.52 16.05 -10.95
N GLN A 53 -3.27 17.35 -10.85
CA GLN A 53 -3.59 18.28 -11.93
C GLN A 53 -2.73 19.55 -11.88
N HIS A 54 -2.40 20.11 -13.04
CA HIS A 54 -1.89 21.47 -13.16
C HIS A 54 -3.08 22.41 -13.37
N ILE A 55 -3.28 23.39 -12.48
CA ILE A 55 -4.43 24.30 -12.51
C ILE A 55 -4.10 25.69 -13.09
N GLY A 56 -2.88 25.87 -13.59
CA GLY A 56 -2.41 27.12 -14.17
C GLY A 56 -1.66 28.02 -13.17
N GLU A 57 -1.12 29.14 -13.63
CA GLU A 57 -0.37 30.11 -12.81
C GLU A 57 0.70 29.48 -11.91
N ASN A 58 1.48 28.54 -12.46
CA ASN A 58 2.51 27.78 -11.73
C ASN A 58 1.97 27.05 -10.48
N THR A 59 0.73 26.62 -10.49
CA THR A 59 0.08 25.95 -9.38
C THR A 59 -0.33 24.54 -9.76
N VAL A 60 -0.04 23.59 -8.88
CA VAL A 60 -0.50 22.21 -9.01
C VAL A 60 -1.50 21.87 -7.92
N ARG A 61 -2.46 21.05 -8.26
CA ARG A 61 -3.42 20.47 -7.34
C ARG A 61 -2.97 19.10 -6.95
N THR A 62 -2.89 18.88 -5.64
CA THR A 62 -2.45 17.60 -5.07
C THR A 62 -3.52 17.01 -4.16
N VAL A 63 -3.44 15.69 -3.93
CA VAL A 63 -4.28 14.97 -2.97
C VAL A 63 -3.39 14.39 -1.88
N ALA A 64 -3.77 14.62 -0.63
CA ALA A 64 -3.03 14.17 0.54
C ALA A 64 -3.30 12.68 0.83
N MET A 65 -2.23 11.93 1.11
CA MET A 65 -2.29 10.50 1.46
C MET A 65 -2.52 10.26 2.97
N ASP A 66 -2.57 11.32 3.77
CA ASP A 66 -2.89 11.29 5.19
C ASP A 66 -3.61 12.60 5.55
N THR A 67 -4.03 12.76 6.81
CA THR A 67 -4.74 13.96 7.28
C THR A 67 -3.99 15.26 6.95
N THR A 68 -4.75 16.26 6.55
CA THR A 68 -4.24 17.61 6.28
C THR A 68 -4.24 18.51 7.51
N ASP A 69 -4.53 17.97 8.69
CA ASP A 69 -4.57 18.71 9.94
C ASP A 69 -3.23 19.39 10.24
N GLY A 70 -3.31 20.66 10.60
CA GLY A 70 -2.15 21.47 10.92
C GLY A 70 -1.45 22.11 9.72
N LEU A 71 -1.85 21.81 8.49
CA LEU A 71 -1.34 22.49 7.30
C LEU A 71 -1.80 23.96 7.30
N ARG A 72 -0.92 24.81 6.82
CA ARG A 72 -1.17 26.25 6.67
C ARG A 72 -0.66 26.74 5.34
N ARG A 73 -1.29 27.76 4.82
CA ARG A 73 -0.82 28.49 3.64
C ARG A 73 0.61 29.00 3.88
N GLY A 74 1.46 28.90 2.85
CA GLY A 74 2.86 29.30 2.92
C GLY A 74 3.82 28.24 3.44
N MET A 75 3.34 27.07 3.89
CA MET A 75 4.24 25.94 4.22
C MET A 75 4.90 25.41 2.99
N GLU A 76 6.14 24.94 3.14
CA GLU A 76 6.95 24.38 2.07
C GLU A 76 6.50 22.98 1.69
N ALA A 77 6.57 22.71 0.39
CA ALA A 77 6.35 21.39 -0.19
C ALA A 77 7.49 21.09 -1.18
N MET A 78 8.09 19.91 -1.04
CA MET A 78 9.24 19.49 -1.83
C MET A 78 8.88 18.34 -2.75
N SER A 79 9.25 18.45 -4.03
CA SER A 79 9.15 17.34 -4.99
C SER A 79 10.55 16.89 -5.41
N TYR A 80 10.73 15.59 -5.45
CA TYR A 80 11.97 14.96 -5.94
C TYR A 80 11.82 14.43 -7.38
N GLY A 81 10.69 14.73 -8.04
CA GLY A 81 10.40 14.31 -9.42
C GLY A 81 10.19 12.80 -9.56
N MET A 82 9.65 12.17 -8.54
CA MET A 82 9.34 10.74 -8.50
C MET A 82 7.91 10.54 -7.97
N PRO A 83 7.18 9.54 -8.48
CA PRO A 83 5.89 9.15 -7.92
C PRO A 83 6.06 8.47 -6.55
N ILE A 84 4.95 8.20 -5.89
CA ILE A 84 4.94 7.35 -4.68
C ILE A 84 5.55 5.99 -5.04
N THR A 85 6.45 5.51 -4.19
CA THR A 85 7.16 4.25 -4.39
C THR A 85 6.86 3.27 -3.27
N MET A 86 6.71 1.99 -3.63
CA MET A 86 6.52 0.90 -2.66
C MET A 86 7.80 0.09 -2.50
N PRO A 87 8.18 -0.26 -1.27
CA PRO A 87 9.30 -1.16 -1.04
C PRO A 87 9.01 -2.54 -1.66
N THR A 88 10.06 -3.21 -2.10
CA THR A 88 9.99 -4.52 -2.76
C THR A 88 11.03 -5.49 -2.24
N GLY A 89 10.98 -6.72 -2.71
CA GLY A 89 11.93 -7.77 -2.35
C GLY A 89 11.56 -8.51 -1.06
N ASP A 90 12.55 -9.20 -0.48
CA ASP A 90 12.32 -10.07 0.67
C ASP A 90 11.94 -9.31 1.96
N GLN A 91 12.29 -8.05 2.06
CA GLN A 91 12.01 -7.21 3.23
C GLN A 91 10.51 -6.99 3.50
N VAL A 92 9.65 -7.12 2.47
CA VAL A 92 8.20 -6.90 2.62
C VAL A 92 7.45 -8.15 3.06
N LYS A 93 8.12 -9.31 3.11
CA LYS A 93 7.49 -10.57 3.52
C LYS A 93 6.99 -10.50 4.97
N GLY A 94 5.73 -10.84 5.17
CA GLY A 94 5.08 -10.82 6.48
C GLY A 94 4.82 -9.43 7.05
N ARG A 95 5.05 -8.36 6.30
CA ARG A 95 4.91 -6.98 6.76
C ARG A 95 3.53 -6.41 6.44
N LEU A 96 3.12 -5.48 7.27
CA LEU A 96 1.92 -4.67 7.07
C LEU A 96 2.33 -3.22 6.82
N MET A 97 1.92 -2.67 5.69
CA MET A 97 2.27 -1.33 5.24
C MET A 97 1.03 -0.46 5.00
N ASN A 98 1.22 0.85 5.05
CA ASN A 98 0.24 1.82 4.58
C ASN A 98 0.34 2.03 3.06
N VAL A 99 -0.46 2.93 2.52
CA VAL A 99 -0.52 3.26 1.08
C VAL A 99 0.74 3.97 0.54
N THR A 100 1.59 4.50 1.42
CA THR A 100 2.87 5.15 1.06
C THR A 100 4.07 4.22 1.23
N GLY A 101 3.81 2.93 1.57
CA GLY A 101 4.86 1.92 1.76
C GLY A 101 5.56 1.97 3.12
N ASP A 102 5.06 2.77 4.05
CA ASP A 102 5.62 2.82 5.41
C ASP A 102 5.01 1.70 6.25
N PRO A 103 5.81 1.00 7.08
CA PRO A 103 5.30 -0.07 7.92
C PRO A 103 4.41 0.48 9.04
N ILE A 104 3.27 -0.18 9.24
CA ILE A 104 2.32 0.12 10.33
C ILE A 104 2.17 -1.05 11.31
N ASP A 105 3.02 -2.05 11.18
CA ASP A 105 3.09 -3.23 12.05
C ASP A 105 3.87 -3.01 13.36
N GLY A 106 4.46 -1.82 13.54
CA GLY A 106 5.27 -1.47 14.69
C GLY A 106 6.73 -1.96 14.63
N MET A 107 7.13 -2.62 13.54
CA MET A 107 8.50 -3.07 13.32
C MET A 107 9.36 -1.96 12.67
N ALA A 108 10.65 -2.25 12.46
CA ALA A 108 11.60 -1.34 11.85
C ALA A 108 11.17 -0.87 10.44
N GLN A 109 11.60 0.33 10.07
CA GLN A 109 11.36 0.92 8.75
C GLN A 109 11.95 0.02 7.65
N LEU A 110 11.28 0.02 6.50
CA LEU A 110 11.73 -0.67 5.30
C LEU A 110 12.66 0.26 4.50
N THR A 111 13.67 -0.33 3.85
CA THR A 111 14.51 0.43 2.94
C THR A 111 13.75 0.76 1.65
N LYS A 112 13.94 1.96 1.14
CA LYS A 112 13.43 2.37 -0.18
C LYS A 112 14.39 2.05 -1.31
N ASP A 113 15.52 1.40 -1.01
CA ASP A 113 16.45 0.94 -2.04
C ASP A 113 15.78 -0.13 -2.91
N GLY A 114 15.74 0.12 -4.21
CA GLY A 114 15.02 -0.77 -5.15
C GLY A 114 13.49 -0.66 -5.09
N ALA A 115 12.93 0.33 -4.38
CA ALA A 115 11.50 0.57 -4.39
C ALA A 115 10.99 0.90 -5.80
N LEU A 116 9.79 0.44 -6.12
CA LEU A 116 9.18 0.62 -7.42
C LEU A 116 8.03 1.63 -7.36
N PRO A 117 7.86 2.47 -8.40
CA PRO A 117 6.74 3.40 -8.46
C PRO A 117 5.40 2.65 -8.54
N ILE A 118 4.37 3.20 -7.88
CA ILE A 118 3.01 2.63 -7.93
C ILE A 118 2.37 2.80 -9.31
N HIS A 119 2.71 3.88 -10.02
CA HIS A 119 2.28 4.11 -11.39
C HIS A 119 3.30 3.49 -12.35
N ARG A 120 2.92 2.37 -12.96
CA ARG A 120 3.76 1.61 -13.90
C ARG A 120 3.01 1.34 -15.18
N GLU A 121 3.74 1.33 -16.27
CA GLU A 121 3.18 0.88 -17.54
C GLU A 121 2.84 -0.62 -17.50
N PRO A 122 1.79 -1.04 -18.21
CA PRO A 122 1.46 -2.46 -18.33
C PRO A 122 2.57 -3.20 -19.07
N PRO A 123 2.66 -4.54 -18.89
CA PRO A 123 3.58 -5.38 -19.66
C PRO A 123 3.34 -5.20 -21.17
N LYS A 124 4.41 -5.27 -21.95
CA LYS A 124 4.30 -5.25 -23.42
C LYS A 124 3.55 -6.49 -23.92
N PHE A 125 2.91 -6.38 -25.07
CA PHE A 125 2.16 -7.48 -25.67
C PHE A 125 3.03 -8.74 -25.90
N GLU A 126 4.30 -8.53 -26.20
CA GLU A 126 5.31 -9.59 -26.41
C GLU A 126 5.56 -10.43 -25.14
N ASP A 127 5.38 -9.82 -23.97
CA ASP A 127 5.61 -10.45 -22.66
C ASP A 127 4.36 -11.20 -22.15
N LEU A 128 3.24 -11.11 -22.87
CA LEU A 128 1.99 -11.74 -22.46
C LEU A 128 1.95 -13.21 -22.88
N THR A 129 1.64 -14.09 -21.93
CA THR A 129 1.39 -15.51 -22.21
C THR A 129 -0.01 -15.70 -22.80
N THR A 130 -0.10 -16.33 -23.96
CA THR A 130 -1.37 -16.62 -24.64
C THR A 130 -2.02 -17.92 -24.18
N THR A 131 -1.30 -18.76 -23.44
CA THR A 131 -1.79 -20.06 -22.95
C THR A 131 -2.64 -19.86 -21.72
N GLN A 132 -3.86 -20.37 -21.73
CA GLN A 132 -4.72 -20.38 -20.55
C GLN A 132 -4.42 -21.63 -19.71
N GLU A 133 -3.95 -21.40 -18.49
CA GLU A 133 -3.75 -22.44 -17.50
C GLU A 133 -4.72 -22.24 -16.32
N VAL A 134 -5.22 -23.35 -15.78
CA VAL A 134 -6.10 -23.30 -14.60
C VAL A 134 -5.29 -23.12 -13.33
N LEU A 135 -5.72 -22.18 -12.49
CA LEU A 135 -5.23 -22.01 -11.13
C LEU A 135 -6.07 -22.86 -10.17
N TYR A 136 -5.51 -23.96 -9.69
CA TYR A 136 -6.19 -24.79 -8.70
C TYR A 136 -6.17 -24.12 -7.34
N THR A 137 -7.35 -23.68 -6.90
CA THR A 137 -7.54 -22.96 -5.63
C THR A 137 -7.58 -23.90 -4.41
N GLY A 138 -7.90 -25.16 -4.60
CA GLY A 138 -8.15 -26.14 -3.57
C GLY A 138 -9.54 -26.02 -2.93
N ILE A 139 -10.38 -25.12 -3.43
CA ILE A 139 -11.77 -24.97 -3.03
C ILE A 139 -12.62 -25.71 -4.08
N LYS A 140 -13.18 -26.84 -3.68
CA LYS A 140 -13.86 -27.78 -4.62
C LYS A 140 -14.91 -27.12 -5.49
N VAL A 141 -15.72 -26.22 -4.93
CA VAL A 141 -16.79 -25.57 -5.69
C VAL A 141 -16.24 -24.65 -6.76
N ILE A 142 -15.14 -23.96 -6.49
CA ILE A 142 -14.48 -23.08 -7.47
C ILE A 142 -13.81 -23.93 -8.55
N ASP A 143 -12.96 -24.87 -8.12
CA ASP A 143 -12.17 -25.68 -9.06
C ASP A 143 -13.04 -26.54 -10.00
N LEU A 144 -14.25 -26.89 -9.56
CA LEU A 144 -15.16 -27.74 -10.35
C LEU A 144 -16.16 -26.94 -11.21
N LEU A 145 -16.73 -25.85 -10.67
CA LEU A 145 -17.83 -25.15 -11.31
C LEU A 145 -17.40 -23.89 -12.07
N GLU A 146 -16.40 -23.18 -11.54
CA GLU A 146 -15.91 -21.92 -12.11
C GLU A 146 -14.39 -21.79 -11.88
N PRO A 147 -13.58 -22.63 -12.57
CA PRO A 147 -12.14 -22.66 -12.36
C PRO A 147 -11.48 -21.34 -12.74
N TYR A 148 -10.54 -20.90 -11.91
CA TYR A 148 -9.82 -19.65 -12.12
C TYR A 148 -8.68 -19.84 -13.12
N ALA A 149 -8.56 -18.88 -14.04
CA ALA A 149 -7.42 -18.84 -14.95
C ALA A 149 -6.22 -18.15 -14.27
N LYS A 150 -5.02 -18.69 -14.44
CA LYS A 150 -3.78 -18.01 -14.05
C LYS A 150 -3.66 -16.68 -14.79
N GLY A 151 -3.33 -15.59 -14.04
CA GLY A 151 -3.28 -14.24 -14.59
C GLY A 151 -4.64 -13.60 -14.86
N GLY A 152 -5.75 -14.29 -14.54
CA GLY A 152 -7.10 -13.78 -14.65
C GLY A 152 -7.46 -12.74 -13.59
N LYS A 153 -8.49 -11.95 -13.88
CA LYS A 153 -9.12 -11.03 -12.91
C LYS A 153 -10.45 -11.63 -12.48
N ILE A 154 -10.61 -11.85 -11.19
CA ILE A 154 -11.76 -12.54 -10.61
C ILE A 154 -12.45 -11.61 -9.63
N GLY A 155 -13.77 -11.48 -9.74
CA GLY A 155 -14.60 -10.69 -8.83
C GLY A 155 -15.45 -11.58 -7.95
N LEU A 156 -15.39 -11.36 -6.63
CA LEU A 156 -16.26 -11.99 -5.64
C LEU A 156 -17.32 -10.98 -5.18
N PHE A 157 -18.56 -11.19 -5.61
CA PHE A 157 -19.68 -10.31 -5.30
C PHE A 157 -20.58 -10.94 -4.25
N GLY A 158 -21.07 -10.11 -3.32
CA GLY A 158 -22.01 -10.54 -2.30
C GLY A 158 -22.28 -9.45 -1.27
N GLY A 159 -23.38 -9.56 -0.55
CA GLY A 159 -23.73 -8.67 0.56
C GLY A 159 -22.77 -8.78 1.76
N ALA A 160 -23.07 -8.05 2.82
CA ALA A 160 -22.31 -8.15 4.06
C ALA A 160 -22.55 -9.53 4.73
N GLY A 161 -21.51 -10.10 5.35
CA GLY A 161 -21.64 -11.34 6.13
C GLY A 161 -21.76 -12.64 5.33
N VAL A 162 -21.57 -12.62 4.00
CA VAL A 162 -21.69 -13.83 3.16
C VAL A 162 -20.38 -14.62 3.02
N GLY A 163 -19.34 -14.27 3.79
CA GLY A 163 -18.09 -15.03 3.83
C GLY A 163 -17.05 -14.68 2.75
N LYS A 164 -17.15 -13.50 2.09
CA LYS A 164 -16.14 -13.06 1.10
C LYS A 164 -14.72 -13.07 1.66
N THR A 165 -14.51 -12.47 2.82
CA THR A 165 -13.21 -12.39 3.49
C THR A 165 -12.68 -13.78 3.85
N VAL A 166 -13.55 -14.67 4.34
CA VAL A 166 -13.17 -16.06 4.63
C VAL A 166 -12.71 -16.79 3.37
N LEU A 167 -13.39 -16.58 2.25
CA LEU A 167 -13.00 -17.18 0.98
C LEU A 167 -11.64 -16.65 0.48
N ILE A 168 -11.40 -15.34 0.60
CA ILE A 168 -10.11 -14.73 0.25
C ILE A 168 -9.00 -15.28 1.14
N MET A 169 -9.23 -15.42 2.45
CA MET A 169 -8.27 -16.01 3.37
C MET A 169 -7.91 -17.44 3.00
N GLU A 170 -8.90 -18.26 2.67
CA GLU A 170 -8.68 -19.64 2.25
C GLU A 170 -7.91 -19.73 0.92
N LEU A 171 -8.18 -18.83 -0.03
CA LEU A 171 -7.42 -18.73 -1.28
C LEU A 171 -5.96 -18.40 -1.00
N ILE A 172 -5.67 -17.37 -0.18
CA ILE A 172 -4.30 -16.98 0.19
C ILE A 172 -3.58 -18.15 0.87
N ASN A 173 -4.23 -18.79 1.83
CA ASN A 173 -3.67 -19.92 2.57
C ASN A 173 -3.33 -21.11 1.66
N ASN A 174 -4.22 -21.43 0.73
CA ASN A 174 -4.02 -22.53 -0.21
C ASN A 174 -2.92 -22.22 -1.24
N ILE A 175 -2.85 -20.98 -1.75
CA ILE A 175 -1.79 -20.55 -2.67
C ILE A 175 -0.44 -20.60 -1.95
N ALA A 176 -0.36 -20.13 -0.73
CA ALA A 176 0.85 -20.18 0.07
C ALA A 176 1.32 -21.61 0.31
N LYS A 177 0.44 -22.49 0.80
CA LYS A 177 0.81 -23.87 1.20
C LYS A 177 1.05 -24.81 0.03
N LYS A 178 0.25 -24.71 -1.03
CA LYS A 178 0.31 -25.69 -2.14
C LYS A 178 1.24 -25.28 -3.27
N ASN A 179 1.31 -24.00 -3.58
CA ASN A 179 2.01 -23.52 -4.76
C ASN A 179 3.32 -22.78 -4.43
N ASN A 180 3.71 -22.70 -3.16
CA ASN A 180 4.83 -21.87 -2.70
C ASN A 180 4.69 -20.41 -3.21
N GLY A 181 3.45 -19.98 -3.45
CA GLY A 181 3.14 -18.68 -3.98
C GLY A 181 3.26 -17.58 -2.94
N PHE A 182 3.44 -16.36 -3.41
CA PHE A 182 3.42 -15.17 -2.59
C PHE A 182 2.15 -14.36 -2.86
N SER A 183 1.47 -13.95 -1.80
CA SER A 183 0.22 -13.20 -1.90
C SER A 183 0.41 -11.77 -1.41
N VAL A 184 -0.18 -10.82 -2.11
CA VAL A 184 -0.30 -9.43 -1.65
C VAL A 184 -1.77 -9.14 -1.43
N PHE A 185 -2.13 -8.77 -0.21
CA PHE A 185 -3.48 -8.34 0.11
C PHE A 185 -3.53 -6.82 0.25
N ALA A 186 -4.37 -6.18 -0.53
CA ALA A 186 -4.64 -4.75 -0.43
C ALA A 186 -6.04 -4.54 0.14
N GLY A 187 -6.11 -4.06 1.38
CA GLY A 187 -7.37 -3.66 2.03
C GLY A 187 -7.73 -2.24 1.66
N VAL A 188 -8.72 -2.06 0.80
CA VAL A 188 -9.16 -0.74 0.32
C VAL A 188 -10.56 -0.45 0.84
N GLY A 189 -10.71 0.57 1.69
CA GLY A 189 -11.99 0.96 2.27
C GLY A 189 -12.60 -0.09 3.21
N GLU A 190 -11.80 -1.01 3.74
CA GLU A 190 -12.23 -2.01 4.70
C GLU A 190 -12.28 -1.44 6.12
N ARG A 191 -13.04 -2.12 6.99
CA ARG A 191 -13.10 -1.76 8.40
C ARG A 191 -11.80 -2.10 9.10
N THR A 192 -11.27 -1.19 9.91
CA THR A 192 -10.03 -1.38 10.69
C THR A 192 -10.04 -2.67 11.51
N ARG A 193 -11.20 -3.04 12.08
CA ARG A 193 -11.35 -4.28 12.82
C ARG A 193 -11.14 -5.51 11.93
N GLU A 194 -11.74 -5.54 10.74
CA GLU A 194 -11.62 -6.66 9.80
C GLU A 194 -10.18 -6.83 9.33
N GLY A 195 -9.46 -5.72 9.11
CA GLY A 195 -8.03 -5.76 8.77
C GLY A 195 -7.16 -6.33 9.89
N ASN A 196 -7.44 -5.96 11.15
CA ASN A 196 -6.71 -6.52 12.30
C ASN A 196 -7.01 -8.01 12.49
N ASP A 197 -8.26 -8.42 12.33
CA ASP A 197 -8.66 -9.83 12.41
C ASP A 197 -7.97 -10.64 11.30
N LEU A 198 -7.90 -10.09 10.07
CA LEU A 198 -7.20 -10.69 8.94
C LEU A 198 -5.71 -10.96 9.23
N LEU A 199 -5.00 -9.96 9.77
CA LEU A 199 -3.58 -10.13 10.14
C LEU A 199 -3.41 -11.25 11.18
N ARG A 200 -4.25 -11.29 12.20
CA ARG A 200 -4.23 -12.33 13.24
C ARG A 200 -4.47 -13.72 12.67
N GLU A 201 -5.46 -13.86 11.80
CA GLU A 201 -5.78 -15.13 11.14
C GLU A 201 -4.63 -15.60 10.23
N MET A 202 -3.96 -14.69 9.51
CA MET A 202 -2.78 -15.02 8.70
C MET A 202 -1.59 -15.48 9.55
N ILE A 203 -1.40 -14.92 10.74
CA ILE A 203 -0.38 -15.37 11.69
C ILE A 203 -0.78 -16.75 12.25
N GLN A 204 -2.03 -16.95 12.63
CA GLN A 204 -2.51 -18.24 13.15
C GLN A 204 -2.42 -19.36 12.12
N SER A 205 -2.74 -19.09 10.87
CA SER A 205 -2.65 -20.08 9.77
C SER A 205 -1.21 -20.36 9.33
N GLY A 206 -0.23 -19.55 9.75
CA GLY A 206 1.18 -19.68 9.40
C GLY A 206 1.54 -19.20 7.98
N VAL A 207 0.66 -18.42 7.33
CA VAL A 207 0.96 -17.72 6.08
C VAL A 207 1.92 -16.57 6.35
N ILE A 208 1.68 -15.82 7.43
CA ILE A 208 2.60 -14.87 8.03
C ILE A 208 3.23 -15.52 9.25
N ARG A 209 4.56 -15.55 9.33
CA ARG A 209 5.30 -16.27 10.34
C ARG A 209 6.05 -15.34 11.25
N TYR A 210 5.44 -14.99 12.39
CA TYR A 210 6.08 -14.18 13.43
C TYR A 210 6.81 -15.02 14.48
N GLY A 211 6.80 -16.36 14.35
CA GLY A 211 7.37 -17.31 15.29
C GLY A 211 6.39 -17.79 16.37
N GLU A 212 6.68 -18.95 16.96
CA GLU A 212 5.79 -19.61 17.93
C GLU A 212 5.66 -18.83 19.25
N GLU A 213 6.69 -18.13 19.69
CA GLU A 213 6.65 -17.34 20.93
C GLU A 213 5.75 -16.12 20.77
N PHE A 214 5.82 -15.44 19.60
CA PHE A 214 4.90 -14.34 19.29
C PHE A 214 3.46 -14.85 19.22
N LYS A 215 3.23 -15.98 18.55
CA LYS A 215 1.89 -16.56 18.39
C LYS A 215 1.25 -16.87 19.75
N LYS A 216 1.99 -17.50 20.66
CA LYS A 216 1.53 -17.75 22.04
C LYS A 216 1.22 -16.45 22.81
N SER A 217 2.04 -15.42 22.64
CA SER A 217 1.82 -14.11 23.25
C SER A 217 0.55 -13.45 22.71
N MET A 218 0.34 -13.50 21.39
CA MET A 218 -0.86 -12.99 20.72
C MET A 218 -2.14 -13.69 21.17
N GLU A 219 -2.10 -15.03 21.32
CA GLU A 219 -3.23 -15.83 21.83
C GLU A 219 -3.55 -15.51 23.29
N ALA A 220 -2.54 -15.15 24.09
CA ALA A 220 -2.71 -14.66 25.45
C ALA A 220 -3.21 -13.19 25.53
N GLY A 221 -3.47 -12.55 24.39
CA GLY A 221 -3.95 -11.17 24.31
C GLY A 221 -2.85 -10.12 24.35
N ASN A 222 -1.57 -10.49 24.29
CA ASN A 222 -0.44 -9.58 24.30
C ASN A 222 0.22 -9.49 22.92
N TRP A 223 0.26 -8.29 22.36
CA TRP A 223 0.95 -8.01 21.10
C TRP A 223 2.39 -7.58 21.39
N ASP A 224 3.29 -8.58 21.61
CA ASP A 224 4.67 -8.34 22.03
C ASP A 224 5.64 -8.51 20.87
N LEU A 225 6.00 -7.42 20.23
CA LEU A 225 6.89 -7.40 19.06
C LEU A 225 8.31 -7.88 19.37
N SER A 226 8.73 -7.89 20.64
CA SER A 226 10.06 -8.38 21.03
C SER A 226 10.23 -9.89 20.84
N LYS A 227 9.13 -10.62 20.68
CA LYS A 227 9.09 -12.08 20.49
C LYS A 227 9.04 -12.51 19.03
N ILE A 228 9.15 -11.57 18.10
CA ILE A 228 9.16 -11.89 16.68
C ILE A 228 10.48 -12.59 16.32
N ASP A 229 10.37 -13.73 15.65
CA ASP A 229 11.47 -14.43 15.04
C ASP A 229 11.64 -13.94 13.59
N TYR A 230 12.69 -13.16 13.35
CA TYR A 230 12.96 -12.59 12.03
C TYR A 230 13.36 -13.62 10.97
N ASP A 231 13.93 -14.76 11.36
CA ASP A 231 14.25 -15.85 10.45
C ASP A 231 12.98 -16.57 9.97
N GLU A 232 12.00 -16.70 10.83
CA GLU A 232 10.66 -17.18 10.44
C GLU A 232 9.88 -16.13 9.67
N LEU A 233 9.98 -14.85 10.03
CA LEU A 233 9.34 -13.75 9.31
C LEU A 233 9.75 -13.73 7.83
N ALA A 234 11.03 -13.93 7.54
CA ALA A 234 11.55 -13.97 6.17
C ALA A 234 10.94 -15.11 5.31
N LYS A 235 10.38 -16.14 5.94
CA LYS A 235 9.70 -17.26 5.26
C LYS A 235 8.20 -17.01 5.06
N SER A 236 7.68 -15.85 5.45
CA SER A 236 6.29 -15.48 5.25
C SER A 236 5.94 -15.43 3.77
N GLN A 237 4.70 -15.80 3.43
CA GLN A 237 4.22 -15.90 2.06
C GLN A 237 3.12 -14.89 1.74
N ALA A 238 2.96 -13.88 2.57
CA ALA A 238 2.03 -12.78 2.31
C ALA A 238 2.59 -11.44 2.79
N THR A 239 2.10 -10.39 2.16
CA THR A 239 2.29 -8.97 2.54
C THR A 239 0.93 -8.29 2.56
N LEU A 240 0.72 -7.39 3.50
CA LEU A 240 -0.52 -6.63 3.64
C LEU A 240 -0.26 -5.15 3.39
N VAL A 241 -1.17 -4.52 2.65
CA VAL A 241 -1.18 -3.06 2.44
C VAL A 241 -2.57 -2.55 2.80
N PHE A 242 -2.66 -1.63 3.75
CA PHE A 242 -3.95 -1.14 4.23
C PHE A 242 -4.17 0.33 3.87
N GLY A 243 -5.29 0.58 3.17
CA GLY A 243 -5.94 1.87 3.01
C GLY A 243 -7.37 1.76 3.53
N GLN A 244 -7.53 1.75 4.85
CA GLN A 244 -8.79 1.44 5.53
C GLN A 244 -9.76 2.63 5.56
N MET A 245 -11.00 2.41 6.05
CA MET A 245 -12.06 3.42 6.10
C MET A 245 -11.73 4.67 6.91
N ASN A 246 -10.78 4.58 7.84
CA ASN A 246 -10.31 5.70 8.66
C ASN A 246 -9.25 6.56 7.98
N GLU A 247 -8.73 6.10 6.83
CA GLU A 247 -7.79 6.88 6.04
C GLU A 247 -8.51 7.97 5.24
N PRO A 248 -7.84 9.10 4.92
CA PRO A 248 -8.43 10.14 4.08
C PRO A 248 -8.64 9.64 2.63
N PRO A 249 -9.52 10.30 1.86
CA PRO A 249 -9.88 9.86 0.51
C PRO A 249 -8.74 9.75 -0.49
N GLY A 250 -7.58 10.32 -0.21
CA GLY A 250 -6.40 10.21 -1.08
C GLY A 250 -5.64 8.90 -0.90
N ALA A 251 -5.77 8.29 0.26
CA ALA A 251 -5.14 7.00 0.60
C ALA A 251 -5.95 5.77 0.05
#